data_83149de265ae5921bbc6deabe10aed52
#
_entry.id   83149de265ae5921bbc6deabe10aed52
#
_cell.length_a   1.000
_cell.length_b   1.000
_cell.length_c   1.000
_cell.angle_alpha   90.00
_cell.angle_beta   90.00
_cell.angle_gamma   90.00
#
_symmetry.space_group_name_H-M   'P 1'
#
loop_
_entity.id
_entity.type
_entity.pdbx_description
1 polymer ?
#
loop_
_entity_poly.entity_id
_entity_poly.type
_entity_poly.pdbx_seq_one_letter_code
_entity_poly.pdbx_strand_id
1 'polypeptide(L)'
;MRLNGKTAVVTGGASGIGKATAEMLAEAGAHVLIGDLDETNGAAVAAAIRAKGQAADFSRLDVADLASVAAFKSAADALNLKVDIVANVAGWGKIQAFMENTPEFWRKVMDVNLLGPVAVTHAFLPGMIERNSGKVVTVSSDAGRVGSLGETVYSGAKGGAIAFTKSLAREVARYNINVNCVCPGPTDTPLLAAVPEKHREAFVKATPMRRLAKPSEIADAILFFASDRASFVTGQTISVSGGLTLAG
;
A
#
# COMPACT_ATOMS: atom_id res chain seq x y z
N MET A 1 -16.48 -3.19 -9.64
CA MET A 1 -15.78 -1.91 -9.81
C MET A 1 -14.95 -2.02 -11.08
N ARG A 2 -14.98 -1.02 -11.96
CA ARG A 2 -14.22 -1.04 -13.23
C ARG A 2 -13.22 0.11 -13.24
N LEU A 3 -12.03 -0.14 -13.80
CA LEU A 3 -10.93 0.83 -13.93
C LEU A 3 -10.44 0.94 -15.38
N ASN A 4 -11.32 0.69 -16.35
CA ASN A 4 -10.97 0.73 -17.77
C ASN A 4 -10.35 2.09 -18.16
N GLY A 5 -9.19 2.04 -18.83
CA GLY A 5 -8.46 3.23 -19.26
C GLY A 5 -7.74 3.98 -18.14
N LYS A 6 -7.73 3.45 -16.91
CA LYS A 6 -6.97 4.00 -15.78
C LYS A 6 -5.59 3.35 -15.69
N THR A 7 -4.64 4.11 -15.18
CA THR A 7 -3.29 3.61 -14.85
C THR A 7 -3.08 3.64 -13.35
N ALA A 8 -2.61 2.53 -12.79
CA ALA A 8 -2.31 2.37 -11.37
C ALA A 8 -0.82 2.09 -11.15
N VAL A 9 -0.24 2.75 -10.17
CA VAL A 9 1.05 2.39 -9.58
C VAL A 9 0.78 1.59 -8.31
N VAL A 10 1.47 0.45 -8.15
CA VAL A 10 1.40 -0.38 -6.93
C VAL A 10 2.80 -0.62 -6.40
N THR A 11 3.12 -0.11 -5.22
CA THR A 11 4.41 -0.36 -4.55
C THR A 11 4.35 -1.65 -3.72
N GLY A 12 5.46 -2.37 -3.63
CA GLY A 12 5.50 -3.67 -2.92
C GLY A 12 4.72 -4.76 -3.66
N GLY A 13 4.63 -4.67 -5.00
CA GLY A 13 3.74 -5.49 -5.81
C GLY A 13 4.26 -6.88 -6.17
N ALA A 14 5.46 -7.27 -5.71
CA ALA A 14 6.02 -8.59 -5.97
C ALA A 14 5.42 -9.70 -5.09
N SER A 15 4.79 -9.36 -3.97
CA SER A 15 4.26 -10.35 -3.03
C SER A 15 3.07 -9.85 -2.20
N GLY A 16 2.44 -10.75 -1.44
CA GLY A 16 1.46 -10.44 -0.41
C GLY A 16 0.31 -9.55 -0.88
N ILE A 17 0.02 -8.50 -0.09
CA ILE A 17 -1.07 -7.55 -0.37
C ILE A 17 -0.79 -6.78 -1.67
N GLY A 18 0.47 -6.38 -1.93
CA GLY A 18 0.82 -5.64 -3.13
C GLY A 18 0.58 -6.43 -4.41
N LYS A 19 1.00 -7.70 -4.44
CA LYS A 19 0.70 -8.62 -5.55
C LYS A 19 -0.80 -8.77 -5.77
N ALA A 20 -1.57 -9.06 -4.71
CA ALA A 20 -3.02 -9.21 -4.81
C ALA A 20 -3.69 -7.90 -5.28
N THR A 21 -3.17 -6.74 -4.85
CA THR A 21 -3.64 -5.43 -5.31
C THR A 21 -3.35 -5.23 -6.80
N ALA A 22 -2.13 -5.52 -7.26
CA ALA A 22 -1.76 -5.40 -8.67
C ALA A 22 -2.64 -6.28 -9.57
N GLU A 23 -2.83 -7.55 -9.19
CA GLU A 23 -3.68 -8.49 -9.91
C GLU A 23 -5.13 -7.98 -9.96
N MET A 24 -5.69 -7.56 -8.84
CA MET A 24 -7.08 -7.09 -8.74
C MET A 24 -7.35 -5.80 -9.51
N LEU A 25 -6.43 -4.82 -9.46
CA LEU A 25 -6.57 -3.58 -10.24
C LEU A 25 -6.48 -3.86 -11.75
N ALA A 26 -5.61 -4.78 -12.17
CA ALA A 26 -5.51 -5.22 -13.56
C ALA A 26 -6.79 -5.97 -14.01
N GLU A 27 -7.34 -6.85 -13.18
CA GLU A 27 -8.62 -7.53 -13.44
C GLU A 27 -9.80 -6.53 -13.54
N ALA A 28 -9.72 -5.42 -12.81
CA ALA A 28 -10.69 -4.33 -12.94
C ALA A 28 -10.51 -3.48 -14.20
N GLY A 29 -9.46 -3.70 -15.00
CA GLY A 29 -9.20 -3.04 -16.29
C GLY A 29 -8.16 -1.94 -16.25
N ALA A 30 -7.42 -1.77 -15.14
CA ALA A 30 -6.32 -0.81 -15.08
C ALA A 30 -5.05 -1.34 -15.77
N HIS A 31 -4.26 -0.43 -16.36
CA HIS A 31 -2.85 -0.71 -16.63
C HIS A 31 -2.05 -0.55 -15.33
N VAL A 32 -1.36 -1.58 -14.88
CA VAL A 32 -0.67 -1.56 -13.58
C VAL A 32 0.84 -1.49 -13.76
N LEU A 33 1.47 -0.44 -13.24
CA LEU A 33 2.92 -0.39 -13.08
C LEU A 33 3.29 -0.86 -11.66
N ILE A 34 3.96 -2.00 -11.59
CA ILE A 34 4.41 -2.65 -10.36
C ILE A 34 5.79 -2.12 -9.99
N GLY A 35 5.93 -1.63 -8.74
CA GLY A 35 7.21 -1.26 -8.16
C GLY A 35 7.57 -2.18 -6.98
N ASP A 36 8.76 -2.78 -7.01
CA ASP A 36 9.27 -3.61 -5.91
C ASP A 36 10.80 -3.67 -5.94
N LEU A 37 11.42 -4.03 -4.80
CA LEU A 37 12.84 -4.36 -4.72
C LEU A 37 13.16 -5.72 -5.37
N ASP A 38 12.20 -6.66 -5.29
CA ASP A 38 12.32 -8.02 -5.82
C ASP A 38 12.00 -8.02 -7.32
N GLU A 39 13.05 -7.82 -8.12
CA GLU A 39 12.93 -7.76 -9.58
C GLU A 39 12.40 -9.05 -10.19
N THR A 40 12.83 -10.20 -9.65
CA THR A 40 12.44 -11.52 -10.17
C THR A 40 10.95 -11.76 -9.98
N ASN A 41 10.45 -11.62 -8.73
CA ASN A 41 9.05 -11.84 -8.45
C ASN A 41 8.16 -10.73 -9.01
N GLY A 42 8.61 -9.48 -9.00
CA GLY A 42 7.87 -8.36 -9.58
C GLY A 42 7.65 -8.52 -11.09
N ALA A 43 8.69 -8.89 -11.83
CA ALA A 43 8.59 -9.20 -13.26
C ALA A 43 7.68 -10.41 -13.53
N ALA A 44 7.76 -11.44 -12.67
CA ALA A 44 6.89 -12.62 -12.79
C ALA A 44 5.41 -12.27 -12.56
N VAL A 45 5.09 -11.40 -11.60
CA VAL A 45 3.71 -10.92 -11.38
C VAL A 45 3.20 -10.16 -12.59
N ALA A 46 4.00 -9.22 -13.14
CA ALA A 46 3.62 -8.47 -14.35
C ALA A 46 3.39 -9.42 -15.53
N ALA A 47 4.26 -10.42 -15.72
CA ALA A 47 4.11 -11.43 -16.78
C ALA A 47 2.83 -12.26 -16.59
N ALA A 48 2.51 -12.67 -15.37
CA ALA A 48 1.30 -13.43 -15.07
C ALA A 48 0.01 -12.63 -15.35
N ILE A 49 0.02 -11.31 -15.06
CA ILE A 49 -1.08 -10.40 -15.39
C ILE A 49 -1.24 -10.30 -16.92
N ARG A 50 -0.13 -10.09 -17.66
CA ARG A 50 -0.17 -10.02 -19.14
C ARG A 50 -0.63 -11.33 -19.77
N ALA A 51 -0.27 -12.48 -19.21
CA ALA A 51 -0.72 -13.78 -19.70
C ALA A 51 -2.24 -13.98 -19.62
N LYS A 52 -2.92 -13.22 -18.74
CA LYS A 52 -4.40 -13.17 -18.65
C LYS A 52 -5.02 -12.13 -19.62
N GLY A 53 -4.23 -11.51 -20.51
CA GLY A 53 -4.69 -10.48 -21.44
C GLY A 53 -4.86 -9.09 -20.82
N GLN A 54 -4.34 -8.86 -19.63
CA GLN A 54 -4.39 -7.59 -18.91
C GLN A 54 -3.09 -6.80 -19.09
N ALA A 55 -3.10 -5.49 -18.76
CA ALA A 55 -1.94 -4.63 -18.94
C ALA A 55 -1.16 -4.47 -17.63
N ALA A 56 0.11 -4.84 -17.63
CA ALA A 56 1.01 -4.61 -16.50
C ALA A 56 2.47 -4.49 -16.95
N ASP A 57 3.21 -3.61 -16.28
CA ASP A 57 4.66 -3.47 -16.38
C ASP A 57 5.28 -3.55 -14.98
N PHE A 58 6.58 -3.82 -14.96
CA PHE A 58 7.38 -3.84 -13.73
C PHE A 58 8.56 -2.89 -13.88
N SER A 59 8.88 -2.17 -12.82
CA SER A 59 10.12 -1.42 -12.67
C SER A 59 10.62 -1.53 -11.24
N ARG A 60 11.94 -1.68 -11.07
CA ARG A 60 12.55 -1.74 -9.74
C ARG A 60 12.24 -0.47 -8.96
N LEU A 61 11.88 -0.63 -7.69
CA LEU A 61 11.58 0.48 -6.78
C LEU A 61 12.03 0.16 -5.36
N ASP A 62 12.95 0.96 -4.84
CA ASP A 62 13.19 1.10 -3.41
C ASP A 62 12.47 2.36 -2.93
N VAL A 63 11.38 2.21 -2.19
CA VAL A 63 10.60 3.34 -1.69
C VAL A 63 11.36 4.19 -0.65
N ALA A 64 12.41 3.64 -0.03
CA ALA A 64 13.26 4.34 0.93
C ALA A 64 14.38 5.17 0.27
N ASP A 65 14.57 5.04 -1.05
CA ASP A 65 15.56 5.78 -1.83
C ASP A 65 14.90 6.75 -2.80
N LEU A 66 15.08 8.04 -2.58
CA LEU A 66 14.50 9.11 -3.42
C LEU A 66 15.00 9.03 -4.88
N ALA A 67 16.24 8.60 -5.12
CA ALA A 67 16.75 8.42 -6.48
C ALA A 67 16.03 7.26 -7.18
N SER A 68 15.76 6.16 -6.46
CA SER A 68 14.97 5.05 -6.96
C SER A 68 13.52 5.46 -7.25
N VAL A 69 12.90 6.27 -6.40
CA VAL A 69 11.55 6.81 -6.64
C VAL A 69 11.53 7.70 -7.89
N ALA A 70 12.54 8.54 -8.09
CA ALA A 70 12.66 9.38 -9.29
C ALA A 70 12.86 8.52 -10.56
N ALA A 71 13.69 7.49 -10.50
CA ALA A 71 13.89 6.55 -11.60
C ALA A 71 12.60 5.79 -11.95
N PHE A 72 11.84 5.36 -10.94
CA PHE A 72 10.55 4.70 -11.13
C PHE A 72 9.51 5.63 -11.79
N LYS A 73 9.48 6.91 -11.37
CA LYS A 73 8.64 7.92 -12.05
C LYS A 73 9.06 8.10 -13.50
N SER A 74 10.38 8.18 -13.78
CA SER A 74 10.89 8.28 -15.16
C SER A 74 10.54 7.06 -16.02
N ALA A 75 10.52 5.86 -15.44
CA ALA A 75 10.07 4.65 -16.13
C ALA A 75 8.57 4.74 -16.50
N ALA A 76 7.72 5.25 -15.61
CA ALA A 76 6.32 5.50 -15.92
C ALA A 76 6.16 6.52 -17.07
N ASP A 77 6.96 7.57 -17.08
CA ASP A 77 6.93 8.59 -18.13
C ASP A 77 7.40 8.02 -19.49
N ALA A 78 8.45 7.21 -19.50
CA ALA A 78 8.95 6.55 -20.72
C ALA A 78 7.91 5.61 -21.35
N LEU A 79 7.02 5.01 -20.51
CA LEU A 79 5.88 4.23 -20.95
C LEU A 79 4.64 5.08 -21.29
N ASN A 80 4.75 6.42 -21.24
CA ASN A 80 3.65 7.37 -21.44
C ASN A 80 2.44 7.11 -20.51
N LEU A 81 2.68 6.61 -19.31
CA LEU A 81 1.63 6.28 -18.34
C LEU A 81 1.14 7.55 -17.62
N LYS A 82 -0.14 7.87 -17.80
CA LYS A 82 -0.82 8.91 -17.05
C LYS A 82 -1.41 8.29 -15.79
N VAL A 83 -0.64 8.30 -14.70
CA VAL A 83 -1.01 7.62 -13.45
C VAL A 83 -2.22 8.27 -12.79
N ASP A 84 -3.30 7.52 -12.70
CA ASP A 84 -4.57 7.92 -12.06
C ASP A 84 -4.68 7.44 -10.61
N ILE A 85 -3.99 6.34 -10.28
CA ILE A 85 -4.09 5.66 -8.99
C ILE A 85 -2.69 5.40 -8.46
N VAL A 86 -2.44 5.79 -7.21
CA VAL A 86 -1.24 5.40 -6.45
C VAL A 86 -1.67 4.54 -5.27
N ALA A 87 -1.29 3.27 -5.28
CA ALA A 87 -1.45 2.34 -4.18
C ALA A 87 -0.11 2.14 -3.46
N ASN A 88 0.09 2.82 -2.34
CA ASN A 88 1.26 2.68 -1.47
C ASN A 88 1.09 1.46 -0.59
N VAL A 89 1.58 0.30 -1.02
CA VAL A 89 1.42 -0.98 -0.32
C VAL A 89 2.73 -1.48 0.28
N ALA A 90 3.88 -1.05 -0.25
CA ALA A 90 5.18 -1.41 0.28
C ALA A 90 5.27 -1.17 1.80
N GLY A 91 5.79 -2.13 2.51
CA GLY A 91 5.98 -2.04 3.95
C GLY A 91 6.97 -3.07 4.46
N TRP A 92 7.61 -2.74 5.57
CA TRP A 92 8.57 -3.60 6.23
C TRP A 92 8.50 -3.41 7.75
N GLY A 93 8.67 -4.51 8.49
CA GLY A 93 8.71 -4.47 9.95
C GLY A 93 9.25 -5.78 10.52
N LYS A 94 9.58 -5.73 11.81
CA LYS A 94 9.99 -6.88 12.62
C LYS A 94 9.46 -6.69 14.03
N ILE A 95 8.86 -7.74 14.59
CA ILE A 95 8.42 -7.76 15.98
C ILE A 95 9.65 -7.97 16.87
N GLN A 96 9.96 -6.98 17.70
CA GLN A 96 11.05 -7.04 18.68
C GLN A 96 10.84 -6.00 19.79
N ALA A 97 11.40 -6.22 20.98
CA ALA A 97 11.26 -5.28 22.11
C ALA A 97 11.87 -3.92 21.76
N PHE A 98 11.27 -2.83 22.24
CA PHE A 98 11.72 -1.47 21.91
C PHE A 98 13.19 -1.23 22.28
N MET A 99 13.64 -1.74 23.43
CA MET A 99 15.02 -1.57 23.88
C MET A 99 16.05 -2.36 23.06
N GLU A 100 15.61 -3.29 22.20
CA GLU A 100 16.45 -4.03 21.26
C GLU A 100 16.55 -3.33 19.89
N ASN A 101 15.80 -2.26 19.69
CA ASN A 101 15.83 -1.51 18.45
C ASN A 101 17.09 -0.65 18.35
N THR A 102 17.70 -0.61 17.16
CA THR A 102 18.83 0.26 16.86
C THR A 102 18.38 1.50 16.06
N PRO A 103 19.16 2.59 16.01
CA PRO A 103 18.86 3.74 15.18
C PRO A 103 18.71 3.40 13.69
N GLU A 104 19.46 2.43 13.17
CA GLU A 104 19.35 1.95 11.78
C GLU A 104 18.01 1.26 11.54
N PHE A 105 17.54 0.46 12.51
CA PHE A 105 16.23 -0.15 12.48
C PHE A 105 15.12 0.91 12.45
N TRP A 106 15.20 1.95 13.29
CA TRP A 106 14.22 3.03 13.31
C TRP A 106 14.16 3.75 11.98
N ARG A 107 15.33 4.12 11.41
CA ARG A 107 15.40 4.78 10.11
C ARG A 107 14.74 3.93 9.04
N LYS A 108 15.14 2.66 8.91
CA LYS A 108 14.56 1.74 7.92
C LYS A 108 13.05 1.62 8.05
N VAL A 109 12.53 1.49 9.28
CA VAL A 109 11.07 1.41 9.51
C VAL A 109 10.37 2.69 9.07
N MET A 110 10.92 3.86 9.43
CA MET A 110 10.35 5.17 9.06
C MET A 110 10.46 5.41 7.55
N ASP A 111 11.60 5.12 6.96
CA ASP A 111 11.86 5.35 5.54
C ASP A 111 10.92 4.52 4.67
N VAL A 112 10.76 3.23 4.96
CA VAL A 112 9.90 2.35 4.17
C VAL A 112 8.40 2.63 4.41
N ASN A 113 7.97 2.79 5.67
CA ASN A 113 6.53 2.77 6.01
C ASN A 113 5.88 4.16 6.06
N LEU A 114 6.66 5.24 6.13
CA LEU A 114 6.15 6.60 6.15
C LEU A 114 6.75 7.44 5.02
N LEU A 115 8.07 7.60 4.95
CA LEU A 115 8.69 8.48 3.97
C LEU A 115 8.55 7.94 2.55
N GLY A 116 8.57 6.63 2.36
CA GLY A 116 8.33 5.98 1.07
C GLY A 116 6.96 6.32 0.48
N PRO A 117 5.84 6.09 1.17
CA PRO A 117 4.52 6.57 0.75
C PRO A 117 4.44 8.06 0.44
N VAL A 118 5.12 8.91 1.23
CA VAL A 118 5.21 10.37 0.99
C VAL A 118 5.94 10.63 -0.33
N ALA A 119 7.13 10.05 -0.52
CA ALA A 119 7.96 10.26 -1.70
C ALA A 119 7.27 9.78 -2.99
N VAL A 120 6.71 8.57 -2.98
CA VAL A 120 5.99 8.02 -4.14
C VAL A 120 4.76 8.88 -4.46
N THR A 121 3.97 9.25 -3.46
CA THR A 121 2.82 10.13 -3.68
C THR A 121 3.25 11.47 -4.25
N HIS A 122 4.28 12.10 -3.69
CA HIS A 122 4.81 13.38 -4.18
C HIS A 122 5.26 13.30 -5.65
N ALA A 123 5.86 12.21 -6.08
CA ALA A 123 6.34 12.03 -7.45
C ALA A 123 5.21 11.99 -8.50
N PHE A 124 4.03 11.46 -8.14
CA PHE A 124 2.90 11.31 -9.08
C PHE A 124 1.80 12.36 -8.91
N LEU A 125 1.74 13.04 -7.77
CA LEU A 125 0.70 14.01 -7.44
C LEU A 125 0.61 15.20 -8.43
N PRO A 126 1.70 15.80 -8.94
CA PRO A 126 1.63 16.92 -9.87
C PRO A 126 0.79 16.61 -11.12
N GLY A 127 0.99 15.43 -11.73
CA GLY A 127 0.20 15.01 -12.89
C GLY A 127 -1.29 14.77 -12.57
N MET A 128 -1.61 14.33 -11.35
CA MET A 128 -3.01 14.23 -10.90
C MET A 128 -3.64 15.61 -10.70
N ILE A 129 -2.90 16.56 -10.12
CA ILE A 129 -3.35 17.97 -9.93
C ILE A 129 -3.63 18.61 -11.28
N GLU A 130 -2.72 18.50 -12.24
CA GLU A 130 -2.89 19.04 -13.58
C GLU A 130 -4.15 18.54 -14.28
N ARG A 131 -4.47 17.26 -14.10
CA ARG A 131 -5.68 16.65 -14.69
C ARG A 131 -6.94 16.79 -13.85
N ASN A 132 -6.86 17.39 -12.65
CA ASN A 132 -7.95 17.46 -11.67
C ASN A 132 -8.62 16.09 -11.43
N SER A 133 -7.82 15.05 -11.29
CA SER A 133 -8.29 13.68 -11.09
C SER A 133 -7.19 12.79 -10.52
N GLY A 134 -7.50 12.02 -9.49
CA GLY A 134 -6.57 11.05 -8.92
C GLY A 134 -7.11 10.32 -7.71
N LYS A 135 -6.50 9.17 -7.42
CA LYS A 135 -6.77 8.36 -6.24
C LYS A 135 -5.45 7.96 -5.59
N VAL A 136 -5.32 8.21 -4.30
CA VAL A 136 -4.18 7.74 -3.51
C VAL A 136 -4.72 6.85 -2.40
N VAL A 137 -4.22 5.62 -2.34
CA VAL A 137 -4.59 4.66 -1.30
C VAL A 137 -3.32 4.21 -0.59
N THR A 138 -3.21 4.53 0.70
CA THR A 138 -2.05 4.14 1.52
C THR A 138 -2.41 2.95 2.41
N VAL A 139 -1.58 1.92 2.40
CA VAL A 139 -1.73 0.79 3.32
C VAL A 139 -0.93 1.07 4.59
N SER A 140 -1.67 1.37 5.67
CA SER A 140 -1.14 1.49 7.01
C SER A 140 -1.17 0.13 7.73
N SER A 141 -1.66 0.09 8.93
CA SER A 141 -1.85 -1.10 9.77
C SER A 141 -2.80 -0.76 10.93
N ASP A 142 -3.49 -1.74 11.47
CA ASP A 142 -4.18 -1.59 12.75
C ASP A 142 -3.19 -1.23 13.88
N ALA A 143 -1.94 -1.69 13.80
CA ALA A 143 -0.87 -1.25 14.71
C ALA A 143 -0.68 0.28 14.70
N GLY A 144 -0.89 0.96 13.57
CA GLY A 144 -0.86 2.42 13.46
C GLY A 144 -2.08 3.12 14.07
N ARG A 145 -3.18 2.37 14.31
CA ARG A 145 -4.39 2.91 14.92
C ARG A 145 -4.40 2.78 16.44
N VAL A 146 -3.99 1.62 16.96
CA VAL A 146 -4.15 1.26 18.37
C VAL A 146 -2.85 0.86 19.06
N GLY A 147 -1.75 0.83 18.33
CA GLY A 147 -0.47 0.29 18.81
C GLY A 147 -0.41 -1.23 18.71
N SER A 148 0.81 -1.78 18.77
CA SER A 148 1.06 -3.22 18.80
C SER A 148 2.31 -3.52 19.61
N LEU A 149 2.22 -4.55 20.45
CA LEU A 149 3.33 -5.00 21.29
C LEU A 149 4.51 -5.48 20.40
N GLY A 150 5.70 -4.96 20.67
CA GLY A 150 6.91 -5.29 19.89
C GLY A 150 7.00 -4.57 18.54
N GLU A 151 6.08 -3.67 18.22
CA GLU A 151 6.04 -2.93 16.96
C GLU A 151 6.01 -1.40 17.18
N THR A 152 6.67 -0.90 18.22
CA THR A 152 6.56 0.50 18.68
C THR A 152 6.88 1.51 17.57
N VAL A 153 8.03 1.37 16.90
CA VAL A 153 8.45 2.30 15.83
C VAL A 153 7.60 2.08 14.57
N TYR A 154 7.25 0.83 14.27
CA TYR A 154 6.35 0.50 13.15
C TYR A 154 4.96 1.12 13.36
N SER A 155 4.40 1.02 14.56
CA SER A 155 3.12 1.66 14.91
C SER A 155 3.19 3.18 14.74
N GLY A 156 4.31 3.80 15.15
CA GLY A 156 4.55 5.22 14.95
C GLY A 156 4.58 5.61 13.45
N ALA A 157 5.31 4.86 12.63
CA ALA A 157 5.37 5.10 11.19
C ALA A 157 4.01 4.92 10.51
N LYS A 158 3.29 3.85 10.85
CA LYS A 158 1.95 3.57 10.30
C LYS A 158 0.90 4.56 10.80
N GLY A 159 1.00 5.04 12.05
CA GLY A 159 0.20 6.16 12.56
C GLY A 159 0.48 7.46 11.82
N GLY A 160 1.75 7.74 11.53
CA GLY A 160 2.16 8.87 10.67
C GLY A 160 1.56 8.80 9.27
N ALA A 161 1.52 7.62 8.65
CA ALA A 161 0.89 7.41 7.34
C ALA A 161 -0.64 7.69 7.35
N ILE A 162 -1.33 7.38 8.46
CA ILE A 162 -2.74 7.75 8.66
C ILE A 162 -2.89 9.27 8.73
N ALA A 163 -2.05 9.95 9.52
CA ALA A 163 -2.09 11.40 9.65
C ALA A 163 -1.75 12.11 8.32
N PHE A 164 -0.73 11.62 7.61
CA PHE A 164 -0.38 12.08 6.26
C PHE A 164 -1.57 11.99 5.30
N THR A 165 -2.25 10.83 5.26
CA THR A 165 -3.45 10.61 4.43
C THR A 165 -4.53 11.66 4.71
N LYS A 166 -4.83 11.92 5.98
CA LYS A 166 -5.87 12.90 6.38
C LYS A 166 -5.51 14.34 5.99
N SER A 167 -4.26 14.73 6.16
CA SER A 167 -3.78 16.07 5.83
C SER A 167 -3.78 16.29 4.31
N LEU A 168 -3.18 15.35 3.56
CA LEU A 168 -3.11 15.43 2.11
C LEU A 168 -4.51 15.44 1.48
N ALA A 169 -5.45 14.64 2.00
CA ALA A 169 -6.82 14.62 1.52
C ALA A 169 -7.47 16.01 1.53
N ARG A 170 -7.22 16.81 2.58
CA ARG A 170 -7.74 18.20 2.69
C ARG A 170 -7.10 19.13 1.69
N GLU A 171 -5.80 18.99 1.46
CA GLU A 171 -5.05 19.88 0.55
C GLU A 171 -5.46 19.68 -0.91
N VAL A 172 -5.69 18.41 -1.32
CA VAL A 172 -5.89 18.06 -2.74
C VAL A 172 -7.34 17.83 -3.14
N ALA A 173 -8.29 17.87 -2.20
CA ALA A 173 -9.72 17.65 -2.49
C ALA A 173 -10.26 18.60 -3.57
N ARG A 174 -9.81 19.85 -3.60
CA ARG A 174 -10.19 20.84 -4.62
C ARG A 174 -9.79 20.45 -6.05
N TYR A 175 -8.86 19.52 -6.20
CA TYR A 175 -8.41 18.97 -7.48
C TYR A 175 -9.08 17.63 -7.80
N ASN A 176 -10.20 17.30 -7.14
CA ASN A 176 -10.91 16.04 -7.34
C ASN A 176 -10.01 14.81 -7.14
N ILE A 177 -9.08 14.90 -6.19
CA ILE A 177 -8.18 13.81 -5.79
C ILE A 177 -8.65 13.26 -4.45
N ASN A 178 -8.94 11.95 -4.40
CA ASN A 178 -9.29 11.27 -3.16
C ASN A 178 -8.04 10.59 -2.56
N VAL A 179 -7.84 10.77 -1.27
CA VAL A 179 -6.72 10.17 -0.53
C VAL A 179 -7.28 9.42 0.67
N ASN A 180 -7.11 8.10 0.70
CA ASN A 180 -7.66 7.23 1.74
C ASN A 180 -6.63 6.23 2.25
N CYS A 181 -6.90 5.63 3.39
CA CYS A 181 -6.02 4.70 4.08
C CYS A 181 -6.74 3.38 4.39
N VAL A 182 -6.08 2.26 4.11
CA VAL A 182 -6.50 0.92 4.53
C VAL A 182 -5.57 0.44 5.63
N CYS A 183 -6.13 -0.05 6.74
CA CYS A 183 -5.40 -0.60 7.88
C CYS A 183 -5.68 -2.11 7.97
N PRO A 184 -4.79 -2.96 7.43
CA PRO A 184 -4.92 -4.39 7.61
C PRO A 184 -4.71 -4.81 9.06
N GLY A 185 -5.47 -5.82 9.49
CA GLY A 185 -5.11 -6.69 10.58
C GLY A 185 -4.13 -7.80 10.11
N PRO A 186 -3.94 -8.86 10.92
CA PRO A 186 -3.07 -9.97 10.57
C PRO A 186 -3.49 -10.62 9.24
N THR A 187 -2.62 -10.53 8.24
CA THR A 187 -2.88 -10.96 6.87
C THR A 187 -1.87 -12.03 6.47
N ASP A 188 -2.31 -13.10 5.80
CA ASP A 188 -1.47 -14.20 5.34
C ASP A 188 -0.55 -13.75 4.20
N THR A 189 0.65 -13.33 4.58
CA THR A 189 1.67 -12.76 3.69
C THR A 189 3.05 -13.30 4.05
N PRO A 190 4.04 -13.21 3.13
CA PRO A 190 5.44 -13.54 3.47
C PRO A 190 5.97 -12.76 4.69
N LEU A 191 5.55 -11.51 4.88
CA LEU A 191 5.93 -10.70 6.05
C LEU A 191 5.44 -11.35 7.35
N LEU A 192 4.19 -11.81 7.40
CA LEU A 192 3.64 -12.49 8.57
C LEU A 192 4.19 -13.92 8.72
N ALA A 193 4.49 -14.60 7.61
CA ALA A 193 5.08 -15.93 7.65
C ALA A 193 6.46 -15.96 8.31
N ALA A 194 7.20 -14.84 8.29
CA ALA A 194 8.48 -14.70 9.00
C ALA A 194 8.32 -14.54 10.53
N VAL A 195 7.10 -14.36 11.04
CA VAL A 195 6.80 -14.25 12.47
C VAL A 195 6.68 -15.66 13.07
N PRO A 196 7.24 -15.92 14.28
CA PRO A 196 7.12 -17.23 14.95
C PRO A 196 5.65 -17.70 15.05
N GLU A 197 5.44 -19.01 14.88
CA GLU A 197 4.09 -19.61 14.80
C GLU A 197 3.23 -19.28 16.03
N LYS A 198 3.80 -19.32 17.22
CA LYS A 198 3.10 -18.94 18.46
C LYS A 198 2.46 -17.54 18.39
N HIS A 199 3.13 -16.59 17.75
CA HIS A 199 2.56 -15.24 17.60
C HIS A 199 1.47 -15.22 16.52
N ARG A 200 1.64 -15.99 15.42
CA ARG A 200 0.61 -16.12 14.38
C ARG A 200 -0.68 -16.74 14.92
N GLU A 201 -0.55 -17.80 15.74
CA GLU A 201 -1.69 -18.39 16.45
C GLU A 201 -2.38 -17.40 17.41
N ALA A 202 -1.58 -16.59 18.13
CA ALA A 202 -2.12 -15.55 18.99
C ALA A 202 -2.91 -14.50 18.21
N PHE A 203 -2.45 -14.09 17.02
CA PHE A 203 -3.20 -13.19 16.15
C PHE A 203 -4.52 -13.81 15.67
N VAL A 204 -4.51 -15.07 15.24
CA VAL A 204 -5.74 -15.79 14.86
C VAL A 204 -6.71 -15.86 16.04
N LYS A 205 -6.20 -16.17 17.24
CA LYS A 205 -7.02 -16.26 18.47
C LYS A 205 -7.59 -14.89 18.89
N ALA A 206 -6.85 -13.82 18.69
CA ALA A 206 -7.30 -12.45 19.01
C ALA A 206 -8.32 -11.93 17.99
N THR A 207 -8.25 -12.35 16.73
CA THR A 207 -9.16 -11.91 15.67
C THR A 207 -10.55 -12.52 15.89
N PRO A 208 -11.63 -11.72 15.99
CA PRO A 208 -13.00 -12.23 16.16
C PRO A 208 -13.43 -13.24 15.08
N MET A 209 -13.03 -13.02 13.81
CA MET A 209 -13.30 -13.95 12.70
C MET A 209 -12.43 -15.22 12.73
N ARG A 210 -11.54 -15.38 13.73
CA ARG A 210 -10.74 -16.59 13.99
C ARG A 210 -9.90 -17.10 12.82
N ARG A 211 -9.43 -16.21 11.98
CA ARG A 211 -8.51 -16.49 10.88
C ARG A 211 -7.67 -15.27 10.51
N LEU A 212 -6.62 -15.50 9.77
CA LEU A 212 -5.90 -14.44 9.06
C LEU A 212 -6.74 -13.92 7.89
N ALA A 213 -6.58 -12.66 7.55
CA ALA A 213 -7.11 -12.12 6.30
C ALA A 213 -6.32 -12.70 5.11
N LYS A 214 -7.00 -12.88 3.98
CA LYS A 214 -6.31 -13.13 2.70
C LYS A 214 -5.82 -11.81 2.12
N PRO A 215 -4.68 -11.76 1.42
CA PRO A 215 -4.23 -10.55 0.73
C PRO A 215 -5.29 -9.92 -0.18
N SER A 216 -6.12 -10.75 -0.84
CA SER A 216 -7.22 -10.28 -1.70
C SER A 216 -8.29 -9.52 -0.93
N GLU A 217 -8.57 -9.85 0.35
CA GLU A 217 -9.56 -9.13 1.16
C GLU A 217 -9.09 -7.70 1.49
N ILE A 218 -7.78 -7.48 1.57
CA ILE A 218 -7.21 -6.14 1.70
C ILE A 218 -7.26 -5.40 0.36
N ALA A 219 -6.93 -6.12 -0.73
CA ALA A 219 -6.98 -5.57 -2.09
C ALA A 219 -8.39 -5.13 -2.50
N ASP A 220 -9.46 -5.82 -2.04
CA ASP A 220 -10.85 -5.41 -2.25
C ASP A 220 -11.13 -4.00 -1.69
N ALA A 221 -10.63 -3.70 -0.50
CA ALA A 221 -10.77 -2.37 0.11
C ALA A 221 -9.95 -1.30 -0.64
N ILE A 222 -8.75 -1.68 -1.13
CA ILE A 222 -7.92 -0.80 -1.95
C ILE A 222 -8.64 -0.51 -3.28
N LEU A 223 -9.18 -1.53 -3.95
CA LEU A 223 -9.96 -1.36 -5.19
C LEU A 223 -11.18 -0.48 -4.98
N PHE A 224 -11.90 -0.61 -3.86
CA PHE A 224 -13.02 0.28 -3.54
C PHE A 224 -12.55 1.74 -3.52
N PHE A 225 -11.50 2.08 -2.77
CA PHE A 225 -10.99 3.44 -2.68
C PHE A 225 -10.37 3.94 -4.00
N ALA A 226 -9.81 3.06 -4.82
CA ALA A 226 -9.26 3.37 -6.13
C ALA A 226 -10.34 3.61 -7.21
N SER A 227 -11.58 3.20 -6.96
CA SER A 227 -12.68 3.27 -7.93
C SER A 227 -13.53 4.53 -7.79
N ASP A 228 -14.35 4.81 -8.80
CA ASP A 228 -15.33 5.92 -8.76
C ASP A 228 -16.47 5.67 -7.74
N ARG A 229 -16.60 4.45 -7.19
CA ARG A 229 -17.52 4.16 -6.09
C ARG A 229 -17.16 4.92 -4.81
N ALA A 230 -15.90 5.33 -4.67
CA ALA A 230 -15.39 6.14 -3.56
C ALA A 230 -15.20 7.63 -3.95
N SER A 231 -15.88 8.14 -4.98
CA SER A 231 -15.67 9.51 -5.48
C SER A 231 -15.95 10.61 -4.44
N PHE A 232 -16.83 10.36 -3.47
CA PHE A 232 -17.11 11.29 -2.37
C PHE A 232 -16.49 10.85 -1.03
N VAL A 233 -15.55 9.89 -1.05
CA VAL A 233 -14.85 9.37 0.13
C VAL A 233 -13.40 9.83 0.07
N THR A 234 -12.98 10.70 1.00
CA THR A 234 -11.59 11.16 1.11
C THR A 234 -11.22 11.39 2.57
N GLY A 235 -9.94 11.23 2.92
CA GLY A 235 -9.42 11.35 4.29
C GLY A 235 -9.84 10.21 5.21
N GLN A 236 -10.43 9.14 4.68
CA GLN A 236 -10.94 8.04 5.50
C GLN A 236 -9.89 6.99 5.77
N THR A 237 -10.01 6.37 6.94
CA THR A 237 -9.16 5.26 7.38
C THR A 237 -10.07 4.12 7.79
N ILE A 238 -9.96 2.98 7.10
CA ILE A 238 -10.74 1.79 7.43
C ILE A 238 -9.84 0.64 7.87
N SER A 239 -10.25 -0.10 8.90
CA SER A 239 -9.63 -1.37 9.26
C SER A 239 -10.25 -2.51 8.46
N VAL A 240 -9.38 -3.39 7.94
CA VAL A 240 -9.74 -4.66 7.34
C VAL A 240 -9.08 -5.75 8.17
N SER A 241 -9.69 -6.10 9.29
CA SER A 241 -9.04 -6.82 10.39
C SER A 241 -9.86 -7.96 11.00
N GLY A 242 -11.00 -8.32 10.40
CA GLY A 242 -11.86 -9.36 10.93
C GLY A 242 -12.42 -9.04 12.33
N GLY A 243 -12.58 -7.74 12.65
CA GLY A 243 -13.08 -7.26 13.92
C GLY A 243 -12.02 -7.08 15.01
N LEU A 244 -10.73 -7.29 14.71
CA LEU A 244 -9.64 -7.12 15.68
C LEU A 244 -9.54 -5.67 16.19
N THR A 245 -9.74 -4.69 15.32
CA THR A 245 -9.69 -3.27 15.65
C THR A 245 -11.00 -2.59 15.27
N LEU A 246 -11.64 -1.96 16.24
CA LEU A 246 -12.91 -1.24 16.11
C LEU A 246 -12.73 0.27 16.42
N ALA A 247 -11.56 0.82 16.09
CA ALA A 247 -11.28 2.24 16.32
C ALA A 247 -12.06 3.13 15.35
N GLY A 248 -12.73 4.13 15.87
CA GLY A 248 -13.41 5.20 15.13
C GLY A 248 -12.44 6.23 14.55
#